data_17f5566b06bbd3175ca9f6cffd97f5e2
#
_entry.id   17f5566b06bbd3175ca9f6cffd97f5e2
#
_cell.length_a   1.000
_cell.length_b   1.000
_cell.length_c   1.000
_cell.angle_alpha   90.00
_cell.angle_beta   90.00
_cell.angle_gamma   90.00
#
_symmetry.space_group_name_H-M   'P 1'
#
loop_
_entity.id
_entity.type
_entity.pdbx_description
1 polymer ?
#
loop_
_entity_poly.entity_id
_entity_poly.type
_entity_poly.pdbx_seq_one_letter_code
_entity_poly.pdbx_strand_id
1 'polypeptide(L)'
;ICACLVGSEMCIRDRRYPKLVHADMTGNPILGSVAATFFMTTMQLCVYIKDFAPFLCEAIWLAAVAAHAILIIWFSKNFMLNLELKNVFPTFFIAYVGIVVASVTAPAFGYLTLGYYIFWFGFVAYMLLLALVTYRYLHHPIPEAAKPLICIYTAPMSLSLAGYFAVVPDKNFLLITVMQIAAQGLFFFILSLMPRLLRLPFYPSYAAFTFPFVITASALRLSLDYYARLGVVLHEFFQYLYYFE
;
A
#
# COMPACT_ATOMS: atom_id res chain seq x y z
N ILE A 1 -6.75 21.46 -14.12
CA ILE A 1 -6.24 21.65 -15.48
C ILE A 1 -4.72 21.41 -15.51
N CYS A 2 -3.89 22.12 -14.68
CA CYS A 2 -2.42 21.91 -14.69
C CYS A 2 -2.02 20.45 -14.41
N ALA A 3 -2.64 19.77 -13.44
CA ALA A 3 -2.33 18.37 -13.12
C ALA A 3 -2.65 17.41 -14.28
N CYS A 4 -3.72 17.68 -15.04
CA CYS A 4 -4.06 16.91 -16.23
C CYS A 4 -3.07 17.14 -17.36
N LEU A 5 -2.60 18.38 -17.54
CA LEU A 5 -1.60 18.73 -18.56
C LEU A 5 -0.25 18.06 -18.26
N VAL A 6 0.25 18.16 -17.02
CA VAL A 6 1.48 17.49 -16.59
C VAL A 6 1.37 15.97 -16.73
N GLY A 7 0.24 15.38 -16.33
CA GLY A 7 -0.01 13.96 -16.52
C GLY A 7 -0.01 13.54 -17.99
N SER A 8 -0.63 14.33 -18.89
CA SER A 8 -0.66 14.03 -20.32
C SER A 8 0.73 14.16 -20.96
N GLU A 9 1.52 15.17 -20.58
CA GLU A 9 2.89 15.32 -21.06
C GLU A 9 3.79 14.15 -20.63
N MET A 10 3.67 13.69 -19.38
CA MET A 10 4.39 12.51 -18.91
C MET A 10 3.98 11.25 -19.67
N CYS A 11 2.69 11.01 -19.87
CA CYS A 11 2.20 9.88 -20.67
C CYS A 11 2.69 9.93 -22.12
N ILE A 12 2.73 11.12 -22.75
CA ILE A 12 3.25 11.31 -24.10
C ILE A 12 4.76 11.02 -24.14
N ARG A 13 5.52 11.54 -23.16
CA ARG A 13 6.95 11.26 -23.01
C ARG A 13 7.21 9.77 -22.91
N ASP A 14 6.51 9.10 -22.01
CA ASP A 14 6.72 7.69 -21.71
C ASP A 14 6.39 6.80 -22.91
N ARG A 15 5.31 7.13 -23.64
CA ARG A 15 4.96 6.45 -24.91
C ARG A 15 5.97 6.70 -26.02
N ARG A 16 6.55 7.89 -26.08
CA ARG A 16 7.50 8.28 -27.13
C ARG A 16 8.91 7.79 -26.87
N TYR A 17 9.28 7.63 -25.60
CA TYR A 17 10.63 7.25 -25.18
C TYR A 17 10.64 6.08 -24.17
N PRO A 18 10.19 4.87 -24.53
CA PRO A 18 10.08 3.74 -23.60
C PRO A 18 11.43 3.31 -23.00
N LYS A 19 12.54 3.58 -23.68
CA LYS A 19 13.89 3.32 -23.15
C LYS A 19 14.23 4.22 -21.96
N LEU A 20 13.73 5.46 -21.94
CA LEU A 20 13.91 6.36 -20.79
C LEU A 20 13.11 5.87 -19.59
N VAL A 21 11.87 5.43 -19.79
CA VAL A 21 11.04 4.84 -18.72
C VAL A 21 11.73 3.64 -18.10
N HIS A 22 12.26 2.75 -18.93
CA HIS A 22 13.01 1.58 -18.45
C HIS A 22 14.26 2.00 -17.66
N ALA A 23 15.01 2.97 -18.14
CA ALA A 23 16.20 3.49 -17.45
C ALA A 23 15.82 4.17 -16.11
N ASP A 24 14.75 4.96 -16.09
CA ASP A 24 14.24 5.62 -14.89
C ASP A 24 13.79 4.58 -13.85
N MET A 25 13.06 3.55 -14.26
CA MET A 25 12.59 2.48 -13.36
C MET A 25 13.72 1.63 -12.81
N THR A 26 14.74 1.31 -13.61
CA THR A 26 15.89 0.49 -13.18
C THR A 26 16.91 1.29 -12.38
N GLY A 27 17.01 2.60 -12.62
CA GLY A 27 17.94 3.49 -11.93
C GLY A 27 17.40 4.08 -10.61
N ASN A 28 16.08 4.07 -10.41
CA ASN A 28 15.45 4.68 -9.23
C ASN A 28 14.51 3.72 -8.52
N PRO A 29 14.87 3.21 -7.32
CA PRO A 29 14.05 2.26 -6.58
C PRO A 29 12.69 2.83 -6.15
N ILE A 30 12.57 4.15 -5.97
CA ILE A 30 11.28 4.78 -5.66
C ILE A 30 10.33 4.64 -6.86
N LEU A 31 10.78 4.99 -8.06
CA LEU A 31 9.95 4.88 -9.26
C LEU A 31 9.60 3.41 -9.58
N GLY A 32 10.59 2.51 -9.49
CA GLY A 32 10.37 1.09 -9.70
C GLY A 32 9.34 0.47 -8.76
N SER A 33 9.33 0.88 -7.48
CA SER A 33 8.38 0.37 -6.49
C SER A 33 7.00 1.01 -6.59
N VAL A 34 6.92 2.31 -6.88
CA VAL A 34 5.64 3.03 -7.04
C VAL A 34 4.85 2.54 -8.26
N ALA A 35 5.50 1.99 -9.28
CA ALA A 35 4.81 1.38 -10.43
C ALA A 35 3.77 0.31 -10.01
N ALA A 36 3.94 -0.34 -8.86
CA ALA A 36 2.97 -1.30 -8.31
C ALA A 36 1.60 -0.68 -8.03
N THR A 37 1.53 0.63 -7.77
CA THR A 37 0.25 1.34 -7.53
C THR A 37 -0.70 1.23 -8.72
N PHE A 38 -0.18 1.15 -9.94
CA PHE A 38 -1.00 0.95 -11.13
C PHE A 38 -1.79 -0.35 -11.05
N PHE A 39 -1.14 -1.45 -10.69
CA PHE A 39 -1.79 -2.75 -10.56
C PHE A 39 -2.76 -2.78 -9.38
N MET A 40 -2.39 -2.17 -8.24
CA MET A 40 -3.27 -2.03 -7.08
C MET A 40 -4.56 -1.29 -7.43
N THR A 41 -4.45 -0.17 -8.13
CA THR A 41 -5.60 0.63 -8.57
C THR A 41 -6.45 -0.15 -9.57
N THR A 42 -5.82 -0.85 -10.52
CA THR A 42 -6.52 -1.69 -11.50
C THR A 42 -7.36 -2.78 -10.79
N MET A 43 -6.79 -3.48 -9.81
CA MET A 43 -7.52 -4.50 -9.03
C MET A 43 -8.73 -3.91 -8.30
N GLN A 44 -8.59 -2.70 -7.72
CA GLN A 44 -9.70 -2.04 -7.03
C GLN A 44 -10.78 -1.57 -8.02
N LEU A 45 -10.41 -0.95 -9.14
CA LEU A 45 -11.35 -0.50 -10.15
C LEU A 45 -12.18 -1.65 -10.72
N CYS A 46 -11.57 -2.83 -10.93
CA CYS A 46 -12.29 -4.02 -11.38
C CYS A 46 -13.43 -4.41 -10.43
N VAL A 47 -13.30 -4.21 -9.12
CA VAL A 47 -14.37 -4.48 -8.17
C VAL A 47 -15.56 -3.53 -8.35
N TYR A 48 -15.30 -2.24 -8.63
CA TYR A 48 -16.37 -1.25 -8.79
C TYR A 48 -17.14 -1.40 -10.11
N ILE A 49 -16.48 -1.87 -11.17
CA ILE A 49 -17.10 -1.98 -12.49
C ILE A 49 -17.50 -3.41 -12.89
N LYS A 50 -17.27 -4.41 -12.01
CA LYS A 50 -17.53 -5.82 -12.30
C LYS A 50 -18.99 -6.11 -12.69
N ASP A 51 -19.95 -5.36 -12.15
CA ASP A 51 -21.37 -5.58 -12.40
C ASP A 51 -21.77 -5.23 -13.85
N PHE A 52 -20.99 -4.40 -14.55
CA PHE A 52 -21.18 -4.05 -15.96
C PHE A 52 -20.51 -5.05 -16.91
N ALA A 53 -19.35 -5.61 -16.52
CA ALA A 53 -18.57 -6.50 -17.38
C ALA A 53 -17.81 -7.55 -16.56
N PRO A 54 -18.51 -8.54 -15.94
CA PRO A 54 -17.92 -9.43 -14.94
C PRO A 54 -16.71 -10.22 -15.47
N PHE A 55 -16.84 -10.87 -16.64
CA PHE A 55 -15.74 -11.67 -17.22
C PHE A 55 -14.51 -10.83 -17.60
N LEU A 56 -14.75 -9.63 -18.13
CA LEU A 56 -13.66 -8.74 -18.50
C LEU A 56 -12.93 -8.22 -17.25
N CYS A 57 -13.68 -7.84 -16.21
CA CYS A 57 -13.10 -7.39 -14.95
C CYS A 57 -12.32 -8.48 -14.23
N GLU A 58 -12.82 -9.71 -14.25
CA GLU A 58 -12.11 -10.89 -13.71
C GLU A 58 -10.79 -11.13 -14.45
N ALA A 59 -10.81 -11.13 -15.78
CA ALA A 59 -9.61 -11.32 -16.60
C ALA A 59 -8.57 -10.20 -16.35
N ILE A 60 -9.01 -8.93 -16.29
CA ILE A 60 -8.15 -7.78 -16.00
C ILE A 60 -7.60 -7.87 -14.57
N TRP A 61 -8.43 -8.27 -13.61
CA TRP A 61 -8.00 -8.45 -12.21
C TRP A 61 -6.91 -9.52 -12.10
N LEU A 62 -7.10 -10.70 -12.70
CA LEU A 62 -6.09 -11.76 -12.74
C LEU A 62 -4.79 -11.30 -13.42
N ALA A 63 -4.92 -10.60 -14.55
CA ALA A 63 -3.77 -10.03 -15.25
C ALA A 63 -3.01 -9.00 -14.38
N ALA A 64 -3.72 -8.15 -13.62
CA ALA A 64 -3.13 -7.18 -12.71
C ALA A 64 -2.41 -7.86 -11.55
N VAL A 65 -2.99 -8.94 -10.97
CA VAL A 65 -2.33 -9.75 -9.91
C VAL A 65 -1.05 -10.38 -10.45
N ALA A 66 -1.10 -11.01 -11.63
CA ALA A 66 0.07 -11.62 -12.26
C ALA A 66 1.15 -10.59 -12.59
N ALA A 67 0.76 -9.44 -13.15
CA ALA A 67 1.69 -8.36 -13.48
C ALA A 67 2.35 -7.77 -12.22
N HIS A 68 1.60 -7.61 -11.12
CA HIS A 68 2.17 -7.19 -9.83
C HIS A 68 3.18 -8.22 -9.30
N ALA A 69 2.86 -9.52 -9.38
CA ALA A 69 3.80 -10.57 -8.98
C ALA A 69 5.09 -10.55 -9.84
N ILE A 70 4.96 -10.34 -11.14
CA ILE A 70 6.11 -10.15 -12.05
C ILE A 70 6.93 -8.91 -11.64
N LEU A 71 6.25 -7.80 -11.30
CA LEU A 71 6.93 -6.60 -10.80
C LEU A 71 7.71 -6.89 -9.51
N ILE A 72 7.18 -7.65 -8.57
CA ILE A 72 7.90 -8.05 -7.35
C ILE A 72 9.18 -8.82 -7.71
N ILE A 73 9.10 -9.78 -8.62
CA ILE A 73 10.26 -10.56 -9.05
C ILE A 73 11.30 -9.64 -9.73
N TRP A 74 10.85 -8.77 -10.62
CA TRP A 74 11.72 -7.81 -11.30
C TRP A 74 12.37 -6.84 -10.31
N PHE A 75 11.60 -6.29 -9.38
CA PHE A 75 12.08 -5.37 -8.35
C PHE A 75 13.10 -6.06 -7.42
N SER A 76 12.83 -7.32 -7.03
CA SER A 76 13.75 -8.11 -6.23
C SER A 76 15.08 -8.31 -6.93
N LYS A 77 15.07 -8.65 -8.22
CA LYS A 77 16.31 -8.84 -9.01
C LYS A 77 17.13 -7.56 -9.12
N ASN A 78 16.48 -6.41 -9.29
CA ASN A 78 17.20 -5.15 -9.51
C ASN A 78 17.67 -4.47 -8.22
N PHE A 79 16.90 -4.59 -7.13
CA PHE A 79 17.13 -3.79 -5.92
C PHE A 79 17.35 -4.59 -4.64
N MET A 80 16.85 -5.84 -4.53
CA MET A 80 17.04 -6.64 -3.31
C MET A 80 18.26 -7.55 -3.38
N LEU A 81 18.61 -8.10 -4.55
CA LEU A 81 19.82 -8.93 -4.68
C LEU A 81 21.12 -8.11 -4.53
N ASN A 82 21.08 -6.83 -4.93
CA ASN A 82 22.19 -5.89 -4.77
C ASN A 82 21.77 -4.75 -3.83
N LEU A 83 21.36 -5.13 -2.61
CA LEU A 83 20.76 -4.19 -1.68
C LEU A 83 21.78 -3.17 -1.19
N GLU A 84 21.55 -1.90 -1.53
CA GLU A 84 22.23 -0.77 -0.93
C GLU A 84 21.29 -0.08 0.07
N LEU A 85 21.61 -0.13 1.35
CA LEU A 85 20.75 0.42 2.43
C LEU A 85 20.33 1.87 2.19
N LYS A 86 21.22 2.70 1.64
CA LYS A 86 20.90 4.10 1.33
C LYS A 86 19.74 4.27 0.34
N ASN A 87 19.50 3.26 -0.49
CA ASN A 87 18.46 3.23 -1.54
C ASN A 87 17.16 2.55 -1.09
N VAL A 88 17.08 2.12 0.17
CA VAL A 88 15.85 1.55 0.74
C VAL A 88 14.92 2.67 1.20
N PHE A 89 13.70 2.67 0.71
CA PHE A 89 12.67 3.66 1.02
C PHE A 89 11.35 2.99 1.43
N PRO A 90 10.42 3.69 2.11
CA PRO A 90 9.11 3.15 2.45
C PRO A 90 8.28 2.71 1.24
N THR A 91 8.62 3.18 0.03
CA THR A 91 7.99 2.73 -1.21
C THR A 91 8.22 1.23 -1.48
N PHE A 92 9.22 0.59 -0.86
CA PHE A 92 9.41 -0.86 -0.92
C PHE A 92 8.18 -1.61 -0.38
N PHE A 93 7.48 -1.04 0.60
CA PHE A 93 6.19 -1.59 1.04
C PHE A 93 5.17 -1.62 -0.10
N ILE A 94 5.17 -0.63 -1.00
CA ILE A 94 4.22 -0.59 -2.11
C ILE A 94 4.47 -1.77 -3.05
N ALA A 95 5.74 -2.06 -3.36
CA ALA A 95 6.09 -3.18 -4.24
C ALA A 95 5.67 -4.54 -3.65
N TYR A 96 6.02 -4.82 -2.38
CA TYR A 96 5.84 -6.15 -1.79
C TYR A 96 4.51 -6.33 -1.04
N VAL A 97 4.10 -5.33 -0.27
CA VAL A 97 2.87 -5.43 0.54
C VAL A 97 1.65 -4.97 -0.26
N GLY A 98 1.86 -4.11 -1.27
CA GLY A 98 0.78 -3.63 -2.13
C GLY A 98 -0.01 -4.75 -2.82
N ILE A 99 0.60 -5.92 -3.05
CA ILE A 99 -0.10 -7.08 -3.62
C ILE A 99 -1.24 -7.58 -2.71
N VAL A 100 -1.26 -7.25 -1.41
CA VAL A 100 -2.36 -7.57 -0.49
C VAL A 100 -3.68 -6.92 -0.92
N VAL A 101 -3.66 -5.90 -1.79
CA VAL A 101 -4.87 -5.39 -2.44
C VAL A 101 -5.61 -6.51 -3.19
N ALA A 102 -4.88 -7.47 -3.78
CA ALA A 102 -5.50 -8.66 -4.37
C ALA A 102 -6.26 -9.48 -3.33
N SER A 103 -5.74 -9.59 -2.08
CA SER A 103 -6.44 -10.28 -0.99
C SER A 103 -7.72 -9.55 -0.60
N VAL A 104 -7.68 -8.21 -0.52
CA VAL A 104 -8.85 -7.38 -0.20
C VAL A 104 -9.94 -7.51 -1.27
N THR A 105 -9.55 -7.64 -2.53
CA THR A 105 -10.46 -7.67 -3.69
C THR A 105 -10.85 -9.09 -4.13
N ALA A 106 -10.12 -10.12 -3.68
CA ALA A 106 -10.36 -11.52 -4.03
C ALA A 106 -11.80 -12.03 -3.78
N PRO A 107 -12.48 -11.64 -2.68
CA PRO A 107 -13.85 -12.09 -2.44
C PRO A 107 -14.83 -11.67 -3.54
N ALA A 108 -14.59 -10.54 -4.19
CA ALA A 108 -15.45 -10.03 -5.26
C ALA A 108 -15.46 -10.94 -6.51
N PHE A 109 -14.40 -11.72 -6.69
CA PHE A 109 -14.21 -12.64 -7.83
C PHE A 109 -14.19 -14.12 -7.42
N GLY A 110 -14.42 -14.44 -6.13
CA GLY A 110 -14.44 -15.83 -5.64
C GLY A 110 -13.05 -16.46 -5.41
N TYR A 111 -11.96 -15.73 -5.55
CA TYR A 111 -10.58 -16.24 -5.42
C TYR A 111 -10.05 -16.20 -3.98
N LEU A 112 -10.85 -16.66 -2.99
CA LEU A 112 -10.49 -16.59 -1.57
C LEU A 112 -9.18 -17.31 -1.24
N THR A 113 -8.97 -18.50 -1.80
CA THR A 113 -7.74 -19.29 -1.57
C THR A 113 -6.49 -18.56 -2.09
N LEU A 114 -6.57 -18.00 -3.31
CA LEU A 114 -5.48 -17.20 -3.87
C LEU A 114 -5.21 -15.97 -2.98
N GLY A 115 -6.27 -15.25 -2.59
CA GLY A 115 -6.17 -14.11 -1.70
C GLY A 115 -5.55 -14.46 -0.34
N TYR A 116 -5.85 -15.63 0.21
CA TYR A 116 -5.28 -16.11 1.47
C TYR A 116 -3.74 -16.28 1.38
N TYR A 117 -3.24 -16.93 0.33
CA TYR A 117 -1.79 -17.09 0.15
C TYR A 117 -1.09 -15.75 -0.12
N ILE A 118 -1.70 -14.88 -0.91
CA ILE A 118 -1.18 -13.54 -1.18
C ILE A 118 -1.11 -12.70 0.12
N PHE A 119 -2.14 -12.80 0.97
CA PHE A 119 -2.14 -12.13 2.26
C PHE A 119 -0.93 -12.54 3.12
N TRP A 120 -0.71 -13.85 3.30
CA TRP A 120 0.40 -14.32 4.12
C TRP A 120 1.76 -13.94 3.54
N PHE A 121 1.91 -14.02 2.21
CA PHE A 121 3.12 -13.53 1.55
C PHE A 121 3.35 -12.04 1.86
N GLY A 122 2.36 -11.20 1.65
CA GLY A 122 2.47 -9.75 1.88
C GLY A 122 2.69 -9.41 3.34
N PHE A 123 2.06 -10.12 4.28
CA PHE A 123 2.22 -9.91 5.71
C PHE A 123 3.64 -10.27 6.19
N VAL A 124 4.18 -11.40 5.75
CA VAL A 124 5.57 -11.80 6.06
C VAL A 124 6.56 -10.80 5.44
N ALA A 125 6.34 -10.44 4.17
CA ALA A 125 7.16 -9.41 3.51
C ALA A 125 7.12 -8.08 4.26
N TYR A 126 5.95 -7.68 4.78
CA TYR A 126 5.81 -6.48 5.61
C TYR A 126 6.69 -6.55 6.87
N MET A 127 6.64 -7.65 7.61
CA MET A 127 7.43 -7.79 8.84
C MET A 127 8.93 -7.65 8.57
N LEU A 128 9.42 -8.29 7.51
CA LEU A 128 10.83 -8.20 7.11
C LEU A 128 11.22 -6.79 6.64
N LEU A 129 10.37 -6.18 5.81
CA LEU A 129 10.62 -4.84 5.30
C LEU A 129 10.49 -3.77 6.39
N LEU A 130 9.60 -3.95 7.37
CA LEU A 130 9.48 -3.01 8.49
C LEU A 130 10.81 -2.90 9.24
N ALA A 131 11.44 -4.02 9.53
CA ALA A 131 12.76 -4.02 10.15
C ALA A 131 13.82 -3.35 9.26
N LEU A 132 13.87 -3.72 7.97
CA LEU A 132 14.85 -3.21 7.02
C LEU A 132 14.71 -1.69 6.80
N VAL A 133 13.50 -1.22 6.52
CA VAL A 133 13.23 0.20 6.24
C VAL A 133 13.45 1.04 7.50
N THR A 134 13.02 0.55 8.67
CA THR A 134 13.27 1.24 9.95
C THR A 134 14.75 1.32 10.26
N TYR A 135 15.49 0.23 10.08
CA TYR A 135 16.95 0.23 10.25
C TYR A 135 17.62 1.29 9.37
N ARG A 136 17.21 1.36 8.09
CA ARG A 136 17.72 2.38 7.15
C ARG A 136 17.42 3.81 7.64
N TYR A 137 16.20 4.06 8.14
CA TYR A 137 15.79 5.39 8.61
C TYR A 137 16.58 5.85 9.85
N LEU A 138 17.02 4.90 10.67
CA LEU A 138 17.81 5.20 11.88
C LEU A 138 19.31 5.45 11.56
N HIS A 139 19.83 4.85 10.48
CA HIS A 139 21.28 4.86 10.24
C HIS A 139 21.73 5.72 9.05
N HIS A 140 20.81 6.16 8.18
CA HIS A 140 21.16 6.92 6.99
C HIS A 140 20.30 8.19 6.84
N PRO A 141 20.87 9.31 6.38
CA PRO A 141 20.12 10.53 6.14
C PRO A 141 19.07 10.33 5.02
N ILE A 142 17.95 11.04 5.15
CA ILE A 142 16.86 10.99 4.18
C ILE A 142 16.91 12.24 3.33
N PRO A 143 17.00 12.14 1.99
CA PRO A 143 16.89 13.26 1.10
C PRO A 143 15.57 14.04 1.36
N GLU A 144 15.61 15.36 1.28
CA GLU A 144 14.44 16.19 1.62
C GLU A 144 13.20 15.83 0.80
N ALA A 145 13.37 15.64 -0.51
CA ALA A 145 12.30 15.24 -1.42
C ALA A 145 11.69 13.85 -1.10
N ALA A 146 12.40 12.99 -0.35
CA ALA A 146 11.91 11.68 0.05
C ALA A 146 11.31 11.67 1.47
N LYS A 147 11.42 12.74 2.24
CA LYS A 147 10.87 12.81 3.61
C LYS A 147 9.36 12.52 3.67
N PRO A 148 8.49 13.02 2.75
CA PRO A 148 7.07 12.73 2.78
C PRO A 148 6.73 11.23 2.61
N LEU A 149 7.63 10.43 2.03
CA LEU A 149 7.43 8.99 1.86
C LEU A 149 7.28 8.22 3.20
N ILE A 150 7.69 8.84 4.32
CA ILE A 150 7.49 8.23 5.65
C ILE A 150 6.01 7.96 5.94
N CYS A 151 5.08 8.69 5.33
CA CYS A 151 3.66 8.48 5.50
C CYS A 151 3.20 7.09 5.02
N ILE A 152 3.96 6.45 4.13
CA ILE A 152 3.67 5.10 3.67
C ILE A 152 3.73 4.07 4.83
N TYR A 153 4.41 4.37 5.94
CA TYR A 153 4.45 3.46 7.10
C TYR A 153 3.06 3.13 7.68
N THR A 154 2.06 4.00 7.51
CA THR A 154 0.70 3.73 8.03
C THR A 154 -0.04 2.67 7.21
N ALA A 155 0.27 2.56 5.91
CA ALA A 155 -0.49 1.73 4.99
C ALA A 155 -0.30 0.20 5.16
N PRO A 156 0.92 -0.34 5.33
CA PRO A 156 1.15 -1.78 5.24
C PRO A 156 0.41 -2.58 6.31
N MET A 157 0.40 -2.12 7.57
CA MET A 157 -0.31 -2.81 8.65
C MET A 157 -1.83 -2.72 8.44
N SER A 158 -2.33 -1.55 8.08
CA SER A 158 -3.74 -1.30 7.82
C SER A 158 -4.24 -2.11 6.62
N LEU A 159 -3.45 -2.16 5.53
CA LEU A 159 -3.76 -2.98 4.35
C LEU A 159 -3.71 -4.48 4.69
N SER A 160 -2.74 -4.92 5.48
CA SER A 160 -2.67 -6.31 5.94
C SER A 160 -3.88 -6.67 6.80
N LEU A 161 -4.32 -5.78 7.67
CA LEU A 161 -5.52 -6.00 8.48
C LEU A 161 -6.79 -6.09 7.60
N ALA A 162 -6.94 -5.22 6.61
CA ALA A 162 -8.03 -5.30 5.65
C ALA A 162 -8.00 -6.60 4.84
N GLY A 163 -6.81 -7.03 4.39
CA GLY A 163 -6.62 -8.32 3.74
C GLY A 163 -6.96 -9.51 4.63
N TYR A 164 -6.56 -9.45 5.92
CA TYR A 164 -6.92 -10.47 6.91
C TYR A 164 -8.44 -10.60 7.07
N PHE A 165 -9.14 -9.49 7.18
CA PHE A 165 -10.60 -9.49 7.23
C PHE A 165 -11.25 -10.07 5.96
N ALA A 166 -10.65 -9.85 4.82
CA ALA A 166 -11.21 -10.28 3.54
C ALA A 166 -11.12 -11.80 3.32
N VAL A 167 -9.98 -12.42 3.65
CA VAL A 167 -9.68 -13.79 3.17
C VAL A 167 -9.42 -14.83 4.25
N VAL A 168 -9.18 -14.47 5.50
CA VAL A 168 -8.98 -15.45 6.57
C VAL A 168 -10.34 -15.81 7.16
N PRO A 169 -10.77 -17.11 7.13
CA PRO A 169 -12.09 -17.51 7.59
C PRO A 169 -12.24 -17.33 9.11
N ASP A 170 -11.32 -17.92 9.87
CA ASP A 170 -11.35 -17.92 11.34
C ASP A 170 -10.61 -16.69 11.88
N LYS A 171 -11.39 -15.71 12.32
CA LYS A 171 -10.86 -14.44 12.82
C LYS A 171 -10.30 -14.61 14.24
N ASN A 172 -9.01 -14.39 14.42
CA ASN A 172 -8.41 -14.38 15.74
C ASN A 172 -8.50 -12.98 16.36
N PHE A 173 -9.24 -12.88 17.47
CA PHE A 173 -9.47 -11.61 18.19
C PHE A 173 -8.16 -10.95 18.61
N LEU A 174 -7.23 -11.71 19.18
CA LEU A 174 -5.95 -11.17 19.65
C LEU A 174 -5.11 -10.61 18.50
N LEU A 175 -5.02 -11.36 17.39
CA LEU A 175 -4.25 -10.93 16.22
C LEU A 175 -4.82 -9.64 15.64
N ILE A 176 -6.15 -9.56 15.45
CA ILE A 176 -6.84 -8.35 14.98
C ILE A 176 -6.54 -7.16 15.88
N THR A 177 -6.65 -7.37 17.20
CA THR A 177 -6.41 -6.30 18.18
C THR A 177 -4.96 -5.81 18.13
N VAL A 178 -3.99 -6.72 18.06
CA VAL A 178 -2.57 -6.35 17.94
C VAL A 178 -2.29 -5.61 16.65
N MET A 179 -2.80 -6.09 15.51
CA MET A 179 -2.64 -5.43 14.22
C MET A 179 -3.29 -4.04 14.22
N GLN A 180 -4.49 -3.91 14.81
CA GLN A 180 -5.19 -2.63 14.90
C GLN A 180 -4.42 -1.63 15.78
N ILE A 181 -3.92 -2.05 16.95
CA ILE A 181 -3.12 -1.19 17.83
C ILE A 181 -1.84 -0.74 17.09
N ALA A 182 -1.18 -1.64 16.39
CA ALA A 182 0.02 -1.32 15.63
C ALA A 182 -0.29 -0.34 14.47
N ALA A 183 -1.39 -0.53 13.75
CA ALA A 183 -1.84 0.36 12.68
C ALA A 183 -2.11 1.77 13.22
N GLN A 184 -2.87 1.89 14.32
CA GLN A 184 -3.16 3.19 14.94
C GLN A 184 -1.92 3.84 15.55
N GLY A 185 -1.03 3.06 16.17
CA GLY A 185 0.24 3.57 16.68
C GLY A 185 1.10 4.20 15.58
N LEU A 186 1.20 3.55 14.42
CA LEU A 186 1.89 4.10 13.25
C LEU A 186 1.18 5.33 12.69
N PHE A 187 -0.14 5.34 12.66
CA PHE A 187 -0.91 6.50 12.21
C PHE A 187 -0.63 7.73 13.10
N PHE A 188 -0.76 7.62 14.41
CA PHE A 188 -0.47 8.73 15.33
C PHE A 188 1.00 9.16 15.30
N PHE A 189 1.92 8.21 15.14
CA PHE A 189 3.34 8.53 14.94
C PHE A 189 3.52 9.42 13.70
N ILE A 190 2.97 9.04 12.56
CA ILE A 190 3.06 9.83 11.33
C ILE A 190 2.32 11.16 11.46
N LEU A 191 1.14 11.17 12.09
CA LEU A 191 0.38 12.39 12.34
C LEU A 191 1.20 13.42 13.14
N SER A 192 2.01 12.96 14.10
CA SER A 192 2.91 13.83 14.88
C SER A 192 4.00 14.48 14.02
N LEU A 193 4.37 13.86 12.89
CA LEU A 193 5.36 14.41 11.95
C LEU A 193 4.75 15.35 10.91
N MET A 194 3.43 15.29 10.69
CA MET A 194 2.73 16.07 9.66
C MET A 194 3.01 17.58 9.71
N PRO A 195 3.02 18.25 10.88
CA PRO A 195 3.31 19.69 10.93
C PRO A 195 4.69 20.07 10.37
N ARG A 196 5.66 19.13 10.45
CA ARG A 196 7.01 19.33 9.87
C ARG A 196 7.04 19.03 8.39
N LEU A 197 6.35 17.96 7.97
CA LEU A 197 6.28 17.54 6.56
C LEU A 197 5.56 18.57 5.70
N LEU A 198 4.47 19.16 6.18
CA LEU A 198 3.69 20.18 5.46
C LEU A 198 4.40 21.52 5.30
N ARG A 199 5.53 21.74 5.99
CA ARG A 199 6.37 22.95 5.82
C ARG A 199 7.42 22.80 4.72
N LEU A 200 7.60 21.60 4.19
CA LEU A 200 8.55 21.36 3.10
C LEU A 200 8.02 21.97 1.79
N PRO A 201 8.90 22.31 0.83
CA PRO A 201 8.48 22.64 -0.53
C PRO A 201 7.68 21.47 -1.12
N PHE A 202 6.84 21.78 -2.11
CA PHE A 202 6.08 20.74 -2.79
C PHE A 202 7.00 19.76 -3.54
N TYR A 203 6.84 18.47 -3.24
CA TYR A 203 7.50 17.36 -3.93
C TYR A 203 6.45 16.36 -4.41
N PRO A 204 6.70 15.62 -5.53
CA PRO A 204 5.80 14.54 -5.96
C PRO A 204 5.54 13.46 -4.90
N SER A 205 6.45 13.29 -3.94
CA SER A 205 6.32 12.38 -2.81
C SER A 205 5.17 12.72 -1.85
N TYR A 206 4.55 13.91 -1.97
CA TYR A 206 3.32 14.28 -1.25
C TYR A 206 2.12 13.38 -1.63
N ALA A 207 2.17 12.69 -2.77
CA ALA A 207 1.20 11.66 -3.10
C ALA A 207 1.12 10.55 -2.04
N ALA A 208 2.16 10.37 -1.22
CA ALA A 208 2.18 9.45 -0.09
C ALA A 208 1.21 9.83 1.06
N PHE A 209 0.58 11.01 1.03
CA PHE A 209 -0.41 11.42 2.04
C PHE A 209 -1.84 10.94 1.74
N THR A 210 -2.08 10.33 0.60
CA THR A 210 -3.42 9.92 0.15
C THR A 210 -3.79 8.52 0.64
N PHE A 211 -3.44 7.50 -0.12
CA PHE A 211 -3.81 6.10 0.14
C PHE A 211 -3.49 5.61 1.58
N PRO A 212 -2.34 5.94 2.19
CA PRO A 212 -2.02 5.46 3.53
C PRO A 212 -3.05 5.83 4.60
N PHE A 213 -3.57 7.04 4.58
CA PHE A 213 -4.58 7.46 5.55
C PHE A 213 -5.94 6.83 5.26
N VAL A 214 -6.35 6.78 3.99
CA VAL A 214 -7.61 6.16 3.59
C VAL A 214 -7.68 4.67 3.97
N ILE A 215 -6.58 3.92 3.78
CA ILE A 215 -6.58 2.51 4.15
C ILE A 215 -6.56 2.31 5.67
N THR A 216 -6.00 3.26 6.43
CA THR A 216 -6.02 3.21 7.90
C THR A 216 -7.45 3.41 8.41
N ALA A 217 -8.17 4.40 7.92
CA ALA A 217 -9.59 4.59 8.24
C ALA A 217 -10.45 3.36 7.87
N SER A 218 -10.19 2.77 6.70
CA SER A 218 -10.90 1.57 6.24
C SER A 218 -10.65 0.37 7.16
N ALA A 219 -9.40 0.16 7.59
CA ALA A 219 -9.03 -0.91 8.52
C ALA A 219 -9.65 -0.70 9.91
N LEU A 220 -9.68 0.55 10.40
CA LEU A 220 -10.34 0.89 11.65
C LEU A 220 -11.83 0.57 11.58
N ARG A 221 -12.52 0.96 10.52
CA ARG A 221 -13.94 0.64 10.32
C ARG A 221 -14.19 -0.86 10.35
N LEU A 222 -13.42 -1.66 9.62
CA LEU A 222 -13.54 -3.11 9.61
C LEU A 222 -13.38 -3.71 11.01
N SER A 223 -12.44 -3.18 11.79
CA SER A 223 -12.20 -3.62 13.17
C SER A 223 -13.37 -3.23 14.09
N LEU A 224 -13.90 -2.02 13.96
CA LEU A 224 -15.06 -1.57 14.74
C LEU A 224 -16.30 -2.44 14.44
N ASP A 225 -16.56 -2.73 13.16
CA ASP A 225 -17.65 -3.61 12.74
C ASP A 225 -17.47 -5.05 13.31
N TYR A 226 -16.24 -5.54 13.34
CA TYR A 226 -15.93 -6.84 13.92
C TYR A 226 -16.17 -6.88 15.43
N TYR A 227 -15.68 -5.90 16.19
CA TYR A 227 -15.89 -5.82 17.64
C TYR A 227 -17.37 -5.65 18.00
N ALA A 228 -18.12 -4.85 17.23
CA ALA A 228 -19.55 -4.68 17.41
C ALA A 228 -20.30 -6.01 17.24
N ARG A 229 -19.94 -6.83 16.27
CA ARG A 229 -20.52 -8.19 16.06
C ARG A 229 -20.23 -9.15 17.20
N LEU A 230 -19.12 -8.96 17.91
CA LEU A 230 -18.77 -9.74 19.10
C LEU A 230 -19.42 -9.23 20.37
N GLY A 231 -20.22 -8.14 20.30
CA GLY A 231 -20.82 -7.51 21.46
C GLY A 231 -19.85 -6.72 22.34
N VAL A 232 -18.64 -6.43 21.82
CA VAL A 232 -17.66 -5.60 22.52
C VAL A 232 -18.06 -4.13 22.36
N VAL A 233 -18.46 -3.52 23.48
CA VAL A 233 -18.78 -2.08 23.51
C VAL A 233 -17.46 -1.31 23.57
N LEU A 234 -17.11 -0.68 22.46
CA LEU A 234 -15.98 0.24 22.38
C LEU A 234 -16.42 1.65 22.77
N HIS A 235 -15.52 2.40 23.38
CA HIS A 235 -15.76 3.80 23.71
C HIS A 235 -16.04 4.61 22.42
N GLU A 236 -16.94 5.57 22.48
CA GLU A 236 -17.34 6.42 21.34
C GLU A 236 -16.14 7.14 20.69
N PHE A 237 -15.06 7.32 21.43
CA PHE A 237 -13.79 7.87 20.91
C PHE A 237 -13.32 7.18 19.61
N PHE A 238 -13.47 5.86 19.48
CA PHE A 238 -13.03 5.13 18.29
C PHE A 238 -13.90 5.43 17.07
N GLN A 239 -15.17 5.78 17.27
CA GLN A 239 -16.03 6.25 16.18
C GLN A 239 -15.63 7.66 15.73
N TYR A 240 -15.32 8.56 16.66
CA TYR A 240 -14.80 9.89 16.34
C TYR A 240 -13.43 9.80 15.65
N LEU A 241 -12.57 8.88 16.06
CA LEU A 241 -11.28 8.63 15.41
C LEU A 241 -11.46 8.21 13.94
N TYR A 242 -12.40 7.29 13.66
CA TYR A 242 -12.72 6.88 12.30
C TYR A 242 -13.19 8.06 11.42
N TYR A 243 -13.98 8.98 11.95
CA TYR A 243 -14.42 10.18 11.23
C TYR A 243 -13.30 11.21 11.06
N PHE A 244 -12.27 11.16 11.90
CA PHE A 244 -11.11 12.04 11.82
C PHE A 244 -10.10 11.56 10.77
N GLU A 245 -9.89 10.26 10.62
CA GLU A 245 -8.99 9.63 9.63
C GLU A 245 -9.51 9.76 8.21
#